data_42d822ee7a4e6ee029c107ec6261718a
#
_entry.id   42d822ee7a4e6ee029c107ec6261718a
#
_cell.length_a   1.000
_cell.length_b   1.000
_cell.length_c   1.000
_cell.angle_alpha   90.00
_cell.angle_beta   90.00
_cell.angle_gamma   90.00
#
_symmetry.space_group_name_H-M   'P 1'
#
loop_
_entity.id
_entity.type
_entity.pdbx_description
1 polymer ?
#
loop_
_entity_poly.entity_id
_entity_poly.type
_entity_poly.pdbx_seq_one_letter_code
_entity_poly.pdbx_strand_id
1 'polypeptide(L)'
;SNISHQFAVGSAQRIAQAYERLGYHWWPVDAAITNGQKGVRKGCNNCGPCDLGCPRGSRASVDLAYWPEAMAAGAELITEAAVQRIITKQNKVTGVEYIDANGNTQTLNAANVVLASNGIGTARLLLLSAAADCPSGLANSSDQVGRNLMHHPTALVTGVFDEYVDGFKGPFAVSIYSQEFYETDPSRGFV
;
A
#
# COMPACT_ATOMS: atom_id res chain seq x y z
N SER A 1 16.87 -1.61 -18.91
CA SER A 1 15.49 -1.64 -18.40
C SER A 1 14.53 -1.22 -19.49
N ASN A 2 13.84 -2.18 -20.11
CA ASN A 2 12.91 -1.94 -21.23
C ASN A 2 11.47 -1.68 -20.74
N ILE A 3 11.30 -0.81 -19.74
CA ILE A 3 9.98 -0.49 -19.19
C ILE A 3 9.29 0.63 -20.00
N SER A 4 10.03 1.39 -20.80
CA SER A 4 9.63 2.73 -21.27
C SER A 4 8.61 2.81 -22.39
N HIS A 5 8.31 1.76 -23.13
CA HIS A 5 7.47 1.91 -24.32
C HIS A 5 6.10 1.21 -24.30
N GLN A 6 5.81 0.39 -23.28
CA GLN A 6 4.54 -0.33 -23.20
C GLN A 6 3.43 0.39 -22.43
N PHE A 7 3.72 1.48 -21.71
CA PHE A 7 2.81 2.05 -20.74
C PHE A 7 2.14 3.38 -21.11
N ALA A 8 2.62 4.05 -22.11
CA ALA A 8 1.97 5.29 -22.58
C ALA A 8 0.84 4.93 -23.56
N VAL A 9 -0.33 4.62 -23.07
CA VAL A 9 -1.53 4.40 -23.89
C VAL A 9 -2.51 5.57 -23.72
N GLY A 10 -3.09 5.99 -24.80
CA GLY A 10 -4.24 6.90 -24.84
C GLY A 10 -4.05 8.19 -24.04
N SER A 11 -4.71 8.31 -22.90
CA SER A 11 -4.69 9.52 -22.06
C SER A 11 -3.29 9.89 -21.56
N ALA A 12 -2.48 8.91 -21.16
CA ALA A 12 -1.13 9.16 -20.68
C ALA A 12 -0.21 9.75 -21.77
N GLN A 13 -0.36 9.30 -23.02
CA GLN A 13 0.41 9.85 -24.13
C GLN A 13 0.08 11.33 -24.37
N ARG A 14 -1.17 11.71 -24.22
CA ARG A 14 -1.58 13.12 -24.36
C ARG A 14 -1.04 13.99 -23.23
N ILE A 15 -1.06 13.49 -22.01
CA ILE A 15 -0.49 14.19 -20.85
C ILE A 15 1.04 14.32 -21.05
N ALA A 16 1.72 13.26 -21.48
CA ALA A 16 3.15 13.29 -21.78
C ALA A 16 3.50 14.36 -22.82
N GLN A 17 2.75 14.42 -23.93
CA GLN A 17 2.93 15.47 -24.95
C GLN A 17 2.70 16.87 -24.40
N ALA A 18 1.74 17.04 -23.48
CA ALA A 18 1.51 18.32 -22.83
C ALA A 18 2.69 18.70 -21.91
N TYR A 19 3.23 17.77 -21.15
CA TYR A 19 4.41 17.99 -20.33
C TYR A 19 5.64 18.36 -21.17
N GLU A 20 5.87 17.68 -22.29
CA GLU A 20 6.95 18.03 -23.23
C GLU A 20 6.82 19.46 -23.75
N ARG A 21 5.62 19.90 -24.14
CA ARG A 21 5.36 21.28 -24.58
C ARG A 21 5.62 22.32 -23.49
N LEU A 22 5.41 21.95 -22.23
CA LEU A 22 5.64 22.81 -21.06
C LEU A 22 7.10 22.74 -20.57
N GLY A 23 7.91 21.84 -21.12
CA GLY A 23 9.27 21.60 -20.65
C GLY A 23 9.35 20.86 -19.32
N TYR A 24 8.29 20.14 -18.93
CA TYR A 24 8.24 19.40 -17.68
C TYR A 24 8.81 18.00 -17.84
N HIS A 25 9.51 17.53 -16.82
CA HIS A 25 10.00 16.15 -16.76
C HIS A 25 8.87 15.19 -16.42
N TRP A 26 8.87 14.07 -17.10
CA TRP A 26 7.95 12.98 -16.84
C TRP A 26 8.61 11.63 -17.10
N TRP A 27 8.08 10.58 -16.50
CA TRP A 27 8.52 9.21 -16.76
C TRP A 27 7.37 8.22 -16.55
N PRO A 28 7.49 6.99 -17.10
CA PRO A 28 6.53 5.92 -16.84
C PRO A 28 6.46 5.59 -15.36
N VAL A 29 5.26 5.33 -14.88
CA VAL A 29 5.05 4.96 -13.46
C VAL A 29 5.81 3.68 -13.12
N ASP A 30 6.53 3.71 -12.00
CA ASP A 30 7.12 2.52 -11.39
C ASP A 30 6.02 1.75 -10.65
N ALA A 31 5.74 0.54 -11.11
CA ALA A 31 4.73 -0.32 -10.52
C ALA A 31 5.29 -1.72 -10.27
N ALA A 32 4.89 -2.31 -9.16
CA ALA A 32 5.25 -3.70 -8.82
C ALA A 32 4.44 -4.70 -9.68
N ILE A 33 4.56 -4.57 -11.00
CA ILE A 33 3.84 -5.35 -12.00
C ILE A 33 4.83 -5.95 -12.98
N THR A 34 4.74 -7.25 -13.23
CA THR A 34 5.65 -7.91 -14.18
C THR A 34 5.22 -7.69 -15.62
N ASN A 35 6.18 -7.37 -16.51
CA ASN A 35 5.97 -7.26 -17.95
C ASN A 35 6.07 -8.59 -18.68
N GLY A 36 6.79 -9.55 -18.10
CA GLY A 36 6.96 -10.91 -18.60
C GLY A 36 6.49 -11.93 -17.57
N GLN A 37 6.60 -13.20 -17.92
CA GLN A 37 6.31 -14.25 -16.96
C GLN A 37 7.40 -14.30 -15.88
N LYS A 38 6.96 -14.35 -14.61
CA LYS A 38 7.85 -14.50 -13.45
C LYS A 38 7.21 -15.51 -12.47
N GLY A 39 7.70 -16.74 -12.46
CA GLY A 39 7.09 -17.85 -11.73
C GLY A 39 5.65 -18.07 -12.23
N VAL A 40 4.69 -18.06 -11.33
CA VAL A 40 3.26 -18.22 -11.63
C VAL A 40 2.61 -16.95 -12.18
N ARG A 41 3.25 -15.79 -12.07
CA ARG A 41 2.72 -14.49 -12.48
C ARG A 41 2.91 -14.28 -13.98
N LYS A 42 1.84 -13.99 -14.69
CA LYS A 42 1.84 -13.70 -16.13
C LYS A 42 2.18 -12.24 -16.39
N GLY A 43 2.76 -11.94 -17.55
CA GLY A 43 3.01 -10.55 -17.95
C GLY A 43 1.73 -9.70 -17.99
N CYS A 44 1.83 -8.42 -17.64
CA CYS A 44 0.74 -7.46 -17.71
C CYS A 44 0.27 -7.28 -19.17
N ASN A 45 -1.02 -7.14 -19.37
CA ASN A 45 -1.66 -6.83 -20.66
C ASN A 45 -2.37 -5.48 -20.66
N ASN A 46 -2.08 -4.62 -19.69
CA ASN A 46 -2.61 -3.26 -19.58
C ASN A 46 -4.14 -3.17 -19.49
N CYS A 47 -4.80 -4.16 -18.88
CA CYS A 47 -6.26 -4.20 -18.79
C CYS A 47 -6.89 -3.18 -17.81
N GLY A 48 -6.12 -2.55 -16.91
CA GLY A 48 -6.55 -1.43 -16.07
C GLY A 48 -7.06 -1.73 -14.67
N PRO A 49 -7.84 -2.79 -14.39
CA PRO A 49 -8.52 -2.96 -13.09
C PRO A 49 -7.61 -3.49 -11.96
N CYS A 50 -6.41 -2.90 -11.80
CA CYS A 50 -5.41 -3.38 -10.84
C CYS A 50 -5.87 -3.31 -9.38
N ASP A 51 -6.67 -2.29 -9.03
CA ASP A 51 -7.14 -2.09 -7.66
C ASP A 51 -8.32 -2.99 -7.28
N LEU A 52 -9.04 -3.49 -8.26
CA LEU A 52 -10.13 -4.44 -8.07
C LEU A 52 -9.66 -5.90 -8.03
N GLY A 53 -8.37 -6.13 -8.30
CA GLY A 53 -7.74 -7.44 -8.40
C GLY A 53 -7.13 -7.65 -9.78
N CYS A 54 -5.96 -8.28 -9.83
CA CYS A 54 -5.29 -8.56 -11.08
C CYS A 54 -5.65 -9.97 -11.60
N PRO A 55 -6.50 -10.11 -12.67
CA PRO A 55 -6.96 -11.41 -13.13
C PRO A 55 -5.83 -12.29 -13.74
N ARG A 56 -4.68 -11.69 -14.01
CA ARG A 56 -3.50 -12.38 -14.55
C ARG A 56 -2.43 -12.70 -13.50
N GLY A 57 -2.61 -12.22 -12.25
CA GLY A 57 -1.57 -12.31 -11.23
C GLY A 57 -0.29 -11.52 -11.56
N SER A 58 -0.35 -10.56 -12.48
CA SER A 58 0.83 -9.76 -12.88
C SER A 58 1.28 -8.81 -11.78
N ARG A 59 0.33 -8.29 -10.99
CA ARG A 59 0.59 -7.43 -9.84
C ARG A 59 1.27 -8.22 -8.74
N ALA A 60 2.35 -7.68 -8.16
CA ALA A 60 3.08 -8.27 -7.06
C ALA A 60 2.45 -7.89 -5.72
N SER A 61 1.24 -8.36 -5.46
CA SER A 61 0.67 -8.33 -4.11
C SER A 61 1.37 -9.36 -3.21
N VAL A 62 1.38 -9.12 -1.92
CA VAL A 62 2.15 -9.93 -0.93
C VAL A 62 1.74 -11.40 -0.95
N ASP A 63 0.44 -11.67 -1.16
CA ASP A 63 -0.13 -13.02 -1.28
C ASP A 63 0.45 -13.81 -2.46
N LEU A 64 0.80 -13.13 -3.55
CA LEU A 64 1.38 -13.75 -4.74
C LEU A 64 2.91 -13.70 -4.79
N ALA A 65 3.52 -12.70 -4.16
CA ALA A 65 4.94 -12.44 -4.32
C ALA A 65 5.81 -12.93 -3.14
N TYR A 66 5.26 -12.98 -1.92
CA TYR A 66 6.03 -13.27 -0.71
C TYR A 66 5.48 -14.45 0.09
N TRP A 67 4.16 -14.53 0.30
CA TRP A 67 3.58 -15.60 1.14
C TRP A 67 3.92 -17.01 0.66
N PRO A 68 3.88 -17.35 -0.63
CA PRO A 68 4.23 -18.70 -1.08
C PRO A 68 5.66 -19.12 -0.68
N GLU A 69 6.61 -18.20 -0.82
CA GLU A 69 8.02 -18.45 -0.45
C GLU A 69 8.19 -18.50 1.07
N ALA A 70 7.52 -17.60 1.80
CA ALA A 70 7.58 -17.58 3.27
C ALA A 70 7.02 -18.87 3.87
N MET A 71 5.86 -19.34 3.39
CA MET A 71 5.27 -20.61 3.85
C MET A 71 6.13 -21.80 3.49
N ALA A 72 6.73 -21.81 2.31
CA ALA A 72 7.69 -22.86 1.93
C ALA A 72 8.94 -22.87 2.81
N ALA A 73 9.30 -21.72 3.39
CA ALA A 73 10.40 -21.59 4.36
C ALA A 73 9.96 -21.83 5.81
N GLY A 74 8.72 -22.26 6.05
CA GLY A 74 8.21 -22.64 7.38
C GLY A 74 7.45 -21.54 8.12
N ALA A 75 7.10 -20.42 7.49
CA ALA A 75 6.18 -19.45 8.09
C ALA A 75 4.75 -20.01 8.13
N GLU A 76 4.07 -19.81 9.25
CA GLU A 76 2.67 -20.18 9.42
C GLU A 76 1.76 -18.97 9.18
N LEU A 77 0.68 -19.18 8.44
CA LEU A 77 -0.34 -18.18 8.19
C LEU A 77 -1.64 -18.61 8.88
N ILE A 78 -2.10 -17.82 9.85
CA ILE A 78 -3.39 -18.01 10.50
C ILE A 78 -4.35 -16.97 9.92
N THR A 79 -5.32 -17.43 9.14
CA THR A 79 -6.38 -16.61 8.57
C THR A 79 -7.61 -16.56 9.50
N GLU A 80 -8.54 -15.65 9.24
CA GLU A 80 -9.76 -15.46 10.03
C GLU A 80 -9.46 -15.26 11.53
N ALA A 81 -8.33 -14.60 11.82
CA ALA A 81 -7.82 -14.33 13.14
C ALA A 81 -7.74 -12.82 13.37
N ALA A 82 -8.72 -12.30 14.11
CA ALA A 82 -8.79 -10.87 14.40
C ALA A 82 -8.05 -10.55 15.71
N VAL A 83 -6.82 -10.04 15.61
CA VAL A 83 -6.02 -9.64 16.77
C VAL A 83 -6.70 -8.49 17.51
N GLN A 84 -6.97 -8.69 18.80
CA GLN A 84 -7.67 -7.74 19.67
C GLN A 84 -6.71 -6.90 20.50
N ARG A 85 -5.63 -7.48 20.99
CA ARG A 85 -4.61 -6.79 21.77
C ARG A 85 -3.26 -7.50 21.76
N ILE A 86 -2.22 -6.74 22.09
CA ILE A 86 -0.88 -7.24 22.38
C ILE A 86 -0.81 -7.48 23.90
N ILE A 87 -0.29 -8.61 24.29
CA ILE A 87 -0.13 -8.98 25.69
C ILE A 87 1.26 -8.58 26.15
N THR A 88 1.31 -7.83 27.26
CA THR A 88 2.57 -7.44 27.90
C THR A 88 2.64 -7.96 29.33
N LYS A 89 3.85 -8.21 29.81
CA LYS A 89 4.15 -8.52 31.21
C LYS A 89 5.48 -7.85 31.56
N GLN A 90 5.49 -7.05 32.62
CA GLN A 90 6.69 -6.32 33.07
C GLN A 90 7.34 -5.52 31.93
N ASN A 91 6.55 -4.74 31.21
CA ASN A 91 6.96 -3.93 30.05
C ASN A 91 7.59 -4.73 28.88
N LYS A 92 7.34 -6.04 28.80
CA LYS A 92 7.79 -6.89 27.70
C LYS A 92 6.59 -7.51 26.99
N VAL A 93 6.63 -7.55 25.67
CA VAL A 93 5.65 -8.28 24.87
C VAL A 93 5.81 -9.77 25.14
N THR A 94 4.68 -10.47 25.36
CA THR A 94 4.65 -11.92 25.58
C THR A 94 3.78 -12.65 24.56
N GLY A 95 2.98 -11.93 23.77
CA GLY A 95 2.14 -12.52 22.74
C GLY A 95 1.02 -11.58 22.29
N VAL A 96 0.04 -12.17 21.66
CA VAL A 96 -1.19 -11.50 21.20
C VAL A 96 -2.42 -12.30 21.60
N GLU A 97 -3.53 -11.60 21.78
CA GLU A 97 -4.86 -12.17 21.92
C GLU A 97 -5.63 -11.90 20.64
N TYR A 98 -6.29 -12.91 20.10
CA TYR A 98 -7.10 -12.79 18.88
C TYR A 98 -8.39 -13.57 18.97
N ILE A 99 -9.37 -13.21 18.17
CA ILE A 99 -10.62 -13.96 17.98
C ILE A 99 -10.47 -14.81 16.73
N ASP A 100 -10.71 -16.10 16.86
CA ASP A 100 -10.68 -17.08 15.77
C ASP A 100 -11.96 -17.06 14.92
N ALA A 101 -12.00 -17.87 13.86
CA ALA A 101 -13.15 -18.01 12.96
C ALA A 101 -14.45 -18.43 13.66
N ASN A 102 -14.38 -19.07 14.83
CA ASN A 102 -15.52 -19.53 15.60
C ASN A 102 -15.99 -18.51 16.64
N GLY A 103 -15.32 -17.35 16.73
CA GLY A 103 -15.62 -16.33 17.72
C GLY A 103 -14.96 -16.57 19.09
N ASN A 104 -14.09 -17.56 19.22
CA ASN A 104 -13.40 -17.85 20.47
C ASN A 104 -12.15 -16.99 20.64
N THR A 105 -11.90 -16.54 21.86
CA THR A 105 -10.66 -15.85 22.22
C THR A 105 -9.52 -16.85 22.33
N GLN A 106 -8.44 -16.60 21.62
CA GLN A 106 -7.22 -17.38 21.55
C GLN A 106 -6.01 -16.53 21.96
N THR A 107 -4.97 -17.19 22.45
CA THR A 107 -3.70 -16.54 22.79
C THR A 107 -2.57 -17.19 21.99
N LEU A 108 -1.74 -16.38 21.33
CA LEU A 108 -0.51 -16.80 20.68
C LEU A 108 0.68 -16.18 21.41
N ASN A 109 1.55 -17.00 21.99
CA ASN A 109 2.75 -16.54 22.66
C ASN A 109 3.84 -16.19 21.66
N ALA A 110 4.45 -15.02 21.81
CA ALA A 110 5.55 -14.55 20.96
C ALA A 110 6.45 -13.59 21.74
N ALA A 111 7.75 -13.73 21.57
CA ALA A 111 8.73 -12.82 22.17
C ALA A 111 8.82 -11.47 21.42
N ASN A 112 8.47 -11.47 20.14
CA ASN A 112 8.44 -10.27 19.29
C ASN A 112 7.14 -10.24 18.50
N VAL A 113 6.55 -9.07 18.37
CA VAL A 113 5.34 -8.83 17.57
C VAL A 113 5.60 -7.67 16.63
N VAL A 114 5.37 -7.89 15.34
CA VAL A 114 5.46 -6.85 14.32
C VAL A 114 4.05 -6.38 13.96
N LEU A 115 3.81 -5.07 14.09
CA LEU A 115 2.54 -4.45 13.75
C LEU A 115 2.56 -3.98 12.29
N ALA A 116 1.78 -4.63 11.45
CA ALA A 116 1.65 -4.30 10.04
C ALA A 116 0.18 -4.05 9.65
N SER A 117 -0.63 -3.51 10.58
CA SER A 117 -2.08 -3.34 10.44
C SER A 117 -2.47 -1.99 9.82
N ASN A 118 -1.63 -1.40 8.97
CA ASN A 118 -1.70 -0.04 8.44
C ASN A 118 -1.71 1.07 9.53
N GLY A 119 -1.80 2.33 9.15
CA GLY A 119 -1.73 3.46 10.08
C GLY A 119 -2.87 3.47 11.10
N ILE A 120 -4.11 3.27 10.65
CA ILE A 120 -5.30 3.30 11.51
C ILE A 120 -5.38 2.04 12.38
N GLY A 121 -5.22 0.88 11.78
CA GLY A 121 -5.30 -0.40 12.49
C GLY A 121 -4.20 -0.56 13.55
N THR A 122 -2.98 -0.11 13.25
CA THR A 122 -1.85 -0.13 14.21
C THR A 122 -2.13 0.77 15.40
N ALA A 123 -2.56 2.02 15.18
CA ALA A 123 -2.91 2.93 16.27
C ALA A 123 -4.06 2.38 17.12
N ARG A 124 -5.10 1.85 16.48
CA ARG A 124 -6.22 1.21 17.19
C ARG A 124 -5.75 0.05 18.05
N LEU A 125 -4.92 -0.83 17.52
CA LEU A 125 -4.42 -2.00 18.26
C LEU A 125 -3.54 -1.60 19.44
N LEU A 126 -2.69 -0.58 19.30
CA LEU A 126 -1.89 -0.04 20.39
C LEU A 126 -2.77 0.50 21.54
N LEU A 127 -3.82 1.26 21.20
CA LEU A 127 -4.76 1.80 22.20
C LEU A 127 -5.58 0.70 22.89
N LEU A 128 -6.03 -0.32 22.16
CA LEU A 128 -6.72 -1.47 22.71
C LEU A 128 -5.84 -2.36 23.60
N SER A 129 -4.52 -2.24 23.46
CA SER A 129 -3.53 -3.00 24.26
C SER A 129 -3.19 -2.31 25.58
N ALA A 130 -4.10 -1.48 26.13
CA ALA A 130 -3.93 -0.89 27.44
C ALA A 130 -3.82 -1.98 28.52
N ALA A 131 -2.93 -1.76 29.49
CA ALA A 131 -2.66 -2.65 30.61
C ALA A 131 -2.30 -1.83 31.86
N ALA A 132 -2.09 -2.48 33.00
CA ALA A 132 -1.77 -1.79 34.24
C ALA A 132 -0.49 -0.95 34.18
N ASP A 133 0.49 -1.40 33.40
CA ASP A 133 1.76 -0.72 33.15
C ASP A 133 1.70 0.29 31.98
N CYS A 134 0.63 0.29 31.21
CA CYS A 134 0.40 1.24 30.11
C CYS A 134 -1.11 1.58 29.96
N PRO A 135 -1.71 2.29 30.93
CA PRO A 135 -3.16 2.49 31.00
C PRO A 135 -3.75 3.32 29.83
N SER A 136 -2.93 4.13 29.18
CA SER A 136 -3.34 4.94 28.00
C SER A 136 -3.11 4.22 26.67
N GLY A 137 -2.77 2.94 26.68
CA GLY A 137 -2.40 2.17 25.51
C GLY A 137 -0.91 1.89 25.41
N LEU A 138 -0.56 0.85 24.67
CA LEU A 138 0.83 0.46 24.45
C LEU A 138 1.57 1.50 23.62
N ALA A 139 2.84 1.79 23.98
CA ALA A 139 3.69 2.81 23.36
C ALA A 139 3.09 4.23 23.32
N ASN A 140 2.15 4.55 24.21
CA ASN A 140 1.43 5.82 24.23
C ASN A 140 1.74 6.73 25.44
N SER A 141 2.95 6.68 25.97
CA SER A 141 3.37 7.54 27.07
C SER A 141 3.34 9.04 26.74
N SER A 142 3.46 9.40 25.47
CA SER A 142 3.38 10.78 24.96
C SER A 142 1.96 11.23 24.58
N ASP A 143 0.96 10.35 24.69
CA ASP A 143 -0.43 10.59 24.27
C ASP A 143 -0.56 10.95 22.76
N GLN A 144 0.36 10.46 21.90
CA GLN A 144 0.35 10.76 20.47
C GLN A 144 -0.25 9.63 19.61
N VAL A 145 -0.41 8.44 20.14
CA VAL A 145 -0.96 7.30 19.38
C VAL A 145 -2.42 7.59 19.00
N GLY A 146 -2.71 7.50 17.70
CA GLY A 146 -4.04 7.76 17.14
C GLY A 146 -4.39 9.23 16.95
N ARG A 147 -3.44 10.16 17.19
CA ARG A 147 -3.63 11.59 16.94
C ARG A 147 -2.97 12.01 15.64
N ASN A 148 -3.36 13.20 15.15
CA ASN A 148 -2.72 13.88 14.01
C ASN A 148 -2.69 13.03 12.73
N LEU A 149 -3.76 12.28 12.45
CA LEU A 149 -3.90 11.58 11.17
C LEU A 149 -3.94 12.62 10.04
N MET A 150 -2.98 12.51 9.11
CA MET A 150 -2.91 13.36 7.93
C MET A 150 -2.99 12.50 6.67
N HIS A 151 -3.89 12.88 5.78
CA HIS A 151 -3.96 12.31 4.44
C HIS A 151 -3.21 13.21 3.46
N HIS A 152 -2.66 12.61 2.40
CA HIS A 152 -2.11 13.39 1.30
C HIS A 152 -3.21 14.26 0.68
N PRO A 153 -3.01 15.58 0.55
CA PRO A 153 -3.92 16.39 -0.25
C PRO A 153 -3.87 15.93 -1.69
N THR A 154 -5.02 15.77 -2.32
CA THR A 154 -5.11 15.33 -3.70
C THR A 154 -6.04 16.26 -4.47
N ALA A 155 -5.53 16.90 -5.51
CA ALA A 155 -6.33 17.61 -6.49
C ALA A 155 -6.59 16.70 -7.70
N LEU A 156 -7.84 16.58 -8.10
CA LEU A 156 -8.23 15.83 -9.29
C LEU A 156 -8.62 16.81 -10.40
N VAL A 157 -8.00 16.64 -11.56
CA VAL A 157 -8.37 17.38 -12.76
C VAL A 157 -8.82 16.37 -13.81
N THR A 158 -10.05 16.56 -14.31
CA THR A 158 -10.63 15.68 -15.31
C THR A 158 -10.68 16.41 -16.66
N GLY A 159 -10.07 15.83 -17.68
CA GLY A 159 -10.19 16.27 -19.05
C GLY A 159 -11.17 15.41 -19.83
N VAL A 160 -12.05 16.05 -20.60
CA VAL A 160 -12.96 15.39 -21.54
C VAL A 160 -12.42 15.61 -22.96
N PHE A 161 -12.34 14.56 -23.73
CA PHE A 161 -11.88 14.56 -25.11
C PHE A 161 -13.02 14.14 -26.02
N ASP A 162 -13.08 14.71 -27.23
CA ASP A 162 -14.08 14.33 -28.23
C ASP A 162 -13.81 12.94 -28.82
N GLU A 163 -12.54 12.54 -28.85
CA GLU A 163 -12.13 11.21 -29.30
C GLU A 163 -11.96 10.22 -28.12
N TYR A 164 -12.11 8.95 -28.42
CA TYR A 164 -11.91 7.87 -27.45
C TYR A 164 -10.41 7.69 -27.13
N VAL A 165 -10.03 7.87 -25.88
CA VAL A 165 -8.62 7.86 -25.43
C VAL A 165 -8.23 6.66 -24.56
N ASP A 166 -9.11 5.67 -24.37
CA ASP A 166 -8.80 4.45 -23.59
C ASP A 166 -8.21 4.74 -22.18
N GLY A 167 -8.68 5.79 -21.51
CA GLY A 167 -8.09 6.32 -20.27
C GLY A 167 -8.06 5.33 -19.09
N PHE A 168 -8.82 4.24 -19.19
CA PHE A 168 -8.85 3.18 -18.18
C PHE A 168 -7.72 2.14 -18.35
N LYS A 169 -7.04 2.10 -19.50
CA LYS A 169 -5.96 1.14 -19.77
C LYS A 169 -4.66 1.52 -19.07
N GLY A 170 -3.83 0.52 -18.87
CA GLY A 170 -2.52 0.65 -18.23
C GLY A 170 -2.54 0.24 -16.76
N PRO A 171 -1.37 0.11 -16.13
CA PRO A 171 -1.26 -0.23 -14.71
C PRO A 171 -1.98 0.81 -13.86
N PHE A 172 -2.98 0.40 -13.07
CA PHE A 172 -3.81 1.28 -12.23
C PHE A 172 -4.53 2.41 -12.99
N ALA A 173 -4.72 2.30 -14.29
CA ALA A 173 -5.12 3.41 -15.17
C ALA A 173 -4.19 4.64 -15.05
N VAL A 174 -3.01 4.49 -14.45
CA VAL A 174 -1.96 5.51 -14.29
C VAL A 174 -0.74 5.05 -15.06
N SER A 175 -0.23 5.85 -15.96
CA SER A 175 0.85 5.44 -16.85
C SER A 175 2.10 6.28 -16.73
N ILE A 176 2.00 7.50 -16.23
CA ILE A 176 3.14 8.42 -16.11
C ILE A 176 3.12 9.18 -14.79
N TYR A 177 4.31 9.57 -14.34
CA TYR A 177 4.56 10.49 -13.24
C TYR A 177 5.31 11.73 -13.69
N SER A 178 5.11 12.81 -12.96
CA SER A 178 6.00 13.98 -12.96
C SER A 178 6.22 14.41 -11.50
N GLN A 179 7.43 14.81 -11.19
CA GLN A 179 7.81 15.43 -9.91
C GLN A 179 8.31 16.86 -10.13
N GLU A 180 7.87 17.53 -11.18
CA GLU A 180 8.33 18.87 -11.57
C GLU A 180 8.18 19.89 -10.41
N PHE A 181 7.18 19.69 -9.56
CA PHE A 181 6.89 20.58 -8.42
C PHE A 181 7.06 19.88 -7.06
N TYR A 182 7.87 18.82 -7.01
CA TYR A 182 8.06 18.04 -5.78
C TYR A 182 8.92 18.76 -4.75
N GLU A 183 9.93 19.51 -5.21
CA GLU A 183 10.85 20.23 -4.33
C GLU A 183 10.15 21.45 -3.72
N THR A 184 10.39 21.64 -2.42
CA THR A 184 9.94 22.83 -1.69
C THR A 184 10.53 24.09 -2.31
N ASP A 185 9.67 25.01 -2.71
CA ASP A 185 10.07 26.33 -3.23
C ASP A 185 9.41 27.44 -2.41
N PRO A 186 10.16 28.06 -1.48
CA PRO A 186 9.61 29.13 -0.64
C PRO A 186 9.06 30.31 -1.43
N SER A 187 9.53 30.52 -2.67
CA SER A 187 9.04 31.61 -3.52
C SER A 187 7.62 31.39 -4.02
N ARG A 188 7.12 30.16 -3.97
CA ARG A 188 5.77 29.76 -4.42
C ARG A 188 4.74 29.75 -3.30
N GLY A 189 5.14 30.07 -2.06
CA GLY A 189 4.23 30.23 -0.91
C GLY A 189 3.68 28.91 -0.35
N PHE A 190 4.25 27.77 -0.69
CA PHE A 190 3.96 26.48 -0.08
C PHE A 190 5.26 25.72 0.24
N VAL A 191 5.17 24.89 1.25
CA VAL A 191 6.30 24.11 1.80
C VAL A 191 5.99 22.62 1.68
#